data_7d5ea7d6601a57dbc942ac76164a45c0
#
_entry.id   7d5ea7d6601a57dbc942ac76164a45c0
#
_cell.length_a   1.000
_cell.length_b   1.000
_cell.length_c   1.000
_cell.angle_alpha   90.00
_cell.angle_beta   90.00
_cell.angle_gamma   90.00
#
_symmetry.space_group_name_H-M   'P 1'
#
loop_
_entity.id
_entity.type
_entity.pdbx_description
1 polymer ?
#
loop_
_entity_poly.entity_id
_entity_poly.type
_entity_poly.pdbx_seq_one_letter_code
_entity_poly.pdbx_strand_id
1 'polypeptide(L)'
;MNLDDVEFDDIEENGIYTSSRGQVSDRIGAKKLGYNLTVLPPGKVQCPFHNHHGEEEMFLILEGDGELRFGDNHFPIRKHDVIACPPGGPEVAHQIINTGTTTMRYLALSTLVDVEACEYPDSQKVLVVAGPRGARGLRKMFRAESTVDYYDRELL
;
A
#
# COMPACT_ATOMS: atom_id res chain seq x y z
N MET A 1 7.63 21.47 2.42
CA MET A 1 8.65 20.41 2.66
C MET A 1 9.27 20.03 1.33
N ASN A 2 10.57 19.91 1.23
CA ASN A 2 11.24 19.35 0.04
C ASN A 2 11.36 17.82 0.22
N LEU A 3 11.22 17.06 -0.87
CA LEU A 3 11.33 15.60 -0.83
C LEU A 3 12.75 15.12 -0.51
N ASP A 4 13.77 15.94 -0.80
CA ASP A 4 15.16 15.63 -0.46
C ASP A 4 15.45 15.73 1.05
N ASP A 5 14.57 16.43 1.79
CA ASP A 5 14.67 16.61 3.24
C ASP A 5 13.80 15.57 4.01
N VAL A 6 13.22 14.58 3.32
CA VAL A 6 12.38 13.57 3.96
C VAL A 6 13.24 12.59 4.73
N GLU A 7 13.01 12.49 6.02
CA GLU A 7 13.60 11.45 6.88
C GLU A 7 12.81 10.14 6.71
N PHE A 8 13.53 9.03 6.58
CA PHE A 8 12.95 7.70 6.49
C PHE A 8 12.82 7.10 7.89
N ASP A 9 11.60 7.02 8.38
CA ASP A 9 11.23 6.61 9.74
C ASP A 9 10.51 5.25 9.79
N ASP A 10 10.26 4.64 8.64
CA ASP A 10 9.65 3.32 8.50
C ASP A 10 10.54 2.48 7.57
N ILE A 11 11.38 1.65 8.17
CA ILE A 11 12.34 0.80 7.47
C ILE A 11 11.92 -0.65 7.65
N GLU A 12 11.68 -1.35 6.56
CA GLU A 12 11.37 -2.76 6.55
C GLU A 12 12.50 -3.55 5.87
N GLU A 13 12.95 -4.62 6.53
CA GLU A 13 13.95 -5.55 6.02
C GLU A 13 13.46 -6.98 6.25
N ASN A 14 12.60 -7.47 5.36
CA ASN A 14 12.02 -8.81 5.44
C ASN A 14 12.11 -9.52 4.08
N GLY A 15 13.31 -9.97 3.74
CA GLY A 15 13.57 -10.70 2.50
C GLY A 15 13.29 -9.86 1.25
N ILE A 16 12.29 -10.24 0.45
CA ILE A 16 11.89 -9.45 -0.73
C ILE A 16 11.13 -8.17 -0.33
N TYR A 17 10.49 -8.15 0.83
CA TYR A 17 9.81 -6.97 1.37
C TYR A 17 10.83 -6.10 2.10
N THR A 18 11.55 -5.30 1.34
CA THR A 18 12.59 -4.41 1.87
C THR A 18 12.41 -3.04 1.26
N SER A 19 12.16 -2.05 2.09
CA SER A 19 11.95 -0.66 1.66
C SER A 19 12.23 0.32 2.79
N SER A 20 12.45 1.59 2.42
CA SER A 20 12.44 2.70 3.37
C SER A 20 11.35 3.67 2.98
N ARG A 21 10.53 4.08 3.94
CA ARG A 21 9.43 5.03 3.74
C ARG A 21 9.59 6.23 4.66
N GLY A 22 9.39 7.41 4.11
CA GLY A 22 9.34 8.66 4.87
C GLY A 22 7.95 9.28 4.77
N GLN A 23 7.30 9.50 5.91
CA GLN A 23 5.98 10.12 5.97
C GLN A 23 6.07 11.61 5.62
N VAL A 24 5.25 12.04 4.65
CA VAL A 24 5.18 13.42 4.21
C VAL A 24 3.91 14.10 4.74
N SER A 25 2.75 13.42 4.65
CA SER A 25 1.44 14.02 4.96
C SER A 25 1.36 14.61 6.37
N ASP A 26 1.80 13.90 7.37
CA ASP A 26 1.70 14.36 8.76
C ASP A 26 2.60 15.58 9.01
N ARG A 27 3.77 15.61 8.36
CA ARG A 27 4.75 16.71 8.49
C ARG A 27 4.32 17.99 7.79
N ILE A 28 3.45 17.89 6.76
CA ILE A 28 2.89 19.06 6.06
C ILE A 28 1.48 19.42 6.50
N GLY A 29 0.89 18.67 7.44
CA GLY A 29 -0.44 18.91 7.99
C GLY A 29 -1.60 18.46 7.10
N ALA A 30 -1.38 17.56 6.14
CA ALA A 30 -2.45 16.97 5.32
C ALA A 30 -3.41 16.14 6.19
N LYS A 31 -4.72 16.18 5.87
CA LYS A 31 -5.76 15.51 6.68
C LYS A 31 -6.53 14.44 5.93
N LYS A 32 -6.71 14.60 4.63
CA LYS A 32 -7.53 13.71 3.80
C LYS A 32 -6.71 12.89 2.79
N LEU A 33 -5.46 13.25 2.62
CA LEU A 33 -4.54 12.57 1.70
C LEU A 33 -3.31 12.10 2.46
N GLY A 34 -2.96 10.84 2.27
CA GLY A 34 -1.72 10.26 2.70
C GLY A 34 -0.63 10.46 1.65
N TYR A 35 0.55 10.94 2.03
CA TYR A 35 1.72 11.01 1.17
C TYR A 35 2.90 10.37 1.87
N ASN A 36 3.60 9.51 1.17
CA ASN A 36 4.89 9.03 1.62
C ASN A 36 5.87 8.94 0.44
N LEU A 37 7.14 9.14 0.74
CA LEU A 37 8.23 8.86 -0.18
C LEU A 37 8.75 7.47 0.12
N THR A 38 8.76 6.60 -0.89
CA THR A 38 9.27 5.23 -0.78
C THR A 38 10.57 5.08 -1.58
N VAL A 39 11.53 4.41 -0.96
CA VAL A 39 12.81 3.99 -1.57
C VAL A 39 12.83 2.47 -1.59
N LEU A 40 13.04 1.90 -2.78
CA LEU A 40 12.95 0.47 -3.04
C LEU A 40 14.24 -0.02 -3.70
N PRO A 41 15.06 -0.83 -3.00
CA PRO A 41 16.28 -1.41 -3.59
C PRO A 41 15.98 -2.35 -4.77
N PRO A 42 16.97 -2.66 -5.64
CA PRO A 42 16.82 -3.62 -6.73
C PRO A 42 16.34 -4.99 -6.24
N GLY A 43 15.41 -5.60 -6.97
CA GLY A 43 14.83 -6.92 -6.67
C GLY A 43 13.88 -6.93 -5.48
N LYS A 44 13.44 -5.77 -4.99
CA LYS A 44 12.58 -5.67 -3.81
C LYS A 44 11.19 -5.16 -4.14
N VAL A 45 10.26 -5.42 -3.21
CA VAL A 45 8.89 -4.92 -3.17
C VAL A 45 8.64 -4.24 -1.81
N GLN A 46 7.75 -3.25 -1.80
CA GLN A 46 7.41 -2.54 -0.56
C GLN A 46 6.37 -3.30 0.26
N CYS A 47 5.37 -3.87 -0.40
CA CYS A 47 4.25 -4.54 0.26
C CYS A 47 3.78 -5.75 -0.56
N PRO A 48 3.01 -6.68 0.04
CA PRO A 48 2.35 -7.73 -0.70
C PRO A 48 1.39 -7.19 -1.77
N PHE A 49 1.11 -7.98 -2.78
CA PHE A 49 0.06 -7.72 -3.76
C PHE A 49 -1.28 -7.56 -3.05
N HIS A 50 -1.96 -6.42 -3.23
CA HIS A 50 -3.15 -6.06 -2.46
C HIS A 50 -4.06 -5.10 -3.20
N ASN A 51 -5.32 -5.03 -2.77
CA ASN A 51 -6.30 -4.03 -3.18
C ASN A 51 -6.95 -3.37 -1.96
N HIS A 52 -7.47 -2.18 -2.18
CA HIS A 52 -8.24 -1.39 -1.22
C HIS A 52 -9.70 -1.33 -1.62
N HIS A 53 -10.61 -1.47 -0.67
CA HIS A 53 -12.04 -1.32 -0.93
C HIS A 53 -12.53 0.13 -0.77
N GLY A 54 -11.84 0.94 0.00
CA GLY A 54 -12.23 2.32 0.31
C GLY A 54 -11.23 3.38 -0.14
N GLU A 55 -9.94 3.10 -0.02
CA GLU A 55 -8.89 4.05 -0.39
C GLU A 55 -8.54 3.96 -1.87
N GLU A 56 -8.35 5.12 -2.50
CA GLU A 56 -7.73 5.24 -3.83
C GLU A 56 -6.26 5.56 -3.64
N GLU A 57 -5.39 4.88 -4.38
CA GLU A 57 -3.96 5.16 -4.38
C GLU A 57 -3.47 5.67 -5.72
N MET A 58 -2.44 6.49 -5.66
CA MET A 58 -1.72 6.99 -6.83
C MET A 58 -0.22 6.98 -6.55
N PHE A 59 0.56 6.61 -7.57
CA PHE A 59 2.01 6.59 -7.48
C PHE A 59 2.63 7.47 -8.57
N LEU A 60 3.67 8.22 -8.21
CA LEU A 60 4.52 8.94 -9.15
C LEU A 60 5.95 8.39 -9.03
N ILE A 61 6.45 7.78 -10.10
CA ILE A 61 7.82 7.27 -10.15
C ILE A 61 8.78 8.44 -10.33
N LEU A 62 9.63 8.67 -9.34
CA LEU A 62 10.60 9.76 -9.32
C LEU A 62 11.94 9.36 -9.90
N GLU A 63 12.38 8.11 -9.63
CA GLU A 63 13.66 7.57 -10.07
C GLU A 63 13.56 6.05 -10.24
N GLY A 64 14.42 5.50 -11.11
CA GLY A 64 14.50 4.07 -11.38
C GLY A 64 13.44 3.59 -12.35
N ASP A 65 13.43 2.28 -12.54
CA ASP A 65 12.51 1.54 -13.40
C ASP A 65 12.15 0.21 -12.72
N GLY A 66 11.04 -0.38 -13.14
CA GLY A 66 10.57 -1.63 -12.57
C GLY A 66 9.29 -2.10 -13.23
N GLU A 67 8.45 -2.74 -12.44
CA GLU A 67 7.20 -3.33 -12.91
C GLU A 67 6.06 -3.02 -11.95
N LEU A 68 4.91 -2.70 -12.50
CA LEU A 68 3.62 -2.71 -11.82
C LEU A 68 2.90 -4.01 -12.15
N ARG A 69 2.64 -4.84 -11.14
CA ARG A 69 1.63 -5.88 -11.22
C ARG A 69 0.28 -5.26 -10.89
N PHE A 70 -0.71 -5.40 -11.77
CA PHE A 70 -2.07 -4.86 -11.58
C PHE A 70 -3.09 -5.88 -12.08
N GLY A 71 -3.89 -6.42 -11.17
CA GLY A 71 -4.72 -7.60 -11.46
C GLY A 71 -3.88 -8.74 -12.02
N ASP A 72 -4.28 -9.27 -13.16
CA ASP A 72 -3.57 -10.35 -13.85
C ASP A 72 -2.49 -9.84 -14.83
N ASN A 73 -2.25 -8.53 -14.88
CA ASN A 73 -1.36 -7.92 -15.85
C ASN A 73 -0.08 -7.39 -15.20
N HIS A 74 0.97 -7.28 -16.01
CA HIS A 74 2.25 -6.71 -15.64
C HIS A 74 2.62 -5.60 -16.63
N PHE A 75 2.98 -4.44 -16.11
CA PHE A 75 3.32 -3.26 -16.89
C PHE A 75 4.70 -2.76 -16.52
N PRO A 76 5.61 -2.55 -17.48
CA PRO A 76 6.86 -1.87 -17.18
C PRO A 76 6.58 -0.43 -16.76
N ILE A 77 7.25 0.00 -15.70
CA ILE A 77 7.15 1.36 -15.19
C ILE A 77 8.54 2.00 -15.08
N ARG A 78 8.59 3.31 -15.25
CA ARG A 78 9.83 4.09 -15.25
C ARG A 78 9.62 5.48 -14.70
N LYS A 79 10.69 6.20 -14.52
CA LYS A 79 10.68 7.59 -14.09
C LYS A 79 9.65 8.44 -14.85
N HIS A 80 8.86 9.20 -14.10
CA HIS A 80 7.77 10.10 -14.50
C HIS A 80 6.45 9.39 -14.85
N ASP A 81 6.36 8.09 -14.73
CA ASP A 81 5.06 7.41 -14.83
C ASP A 81 4.19 7.76 -13.63
N VAL A 82 2.91 7.99 -13.92
CA VAL A 82 1.86 8.22 -12.93
C VAL A 82 0.88 7.06 -13.01
N ILE A 83 0.61 6.45 -11.88
CA ILE A 83 -0.20 5.23 -11.75
C ILE A 83 -1.39 5.55 -10.86
N ALA A 84 -2.58 5.14 -11.24
CA ALA A 84 -3.77 5.18 -10.39
C ALA A 84 -4.22 3.76 -10.05
N CYS A 85 -4.50 3.52 -8.78
CA CYS A 85 -5.05 2.27 -8.26
C CYS A 85 -6.38 2.59 -7.57
N PRO A 86 -7.50 2.45 -8.29
CA PRO A 86 -8.82 2.75 -7.75
C PRO A 86 -9.21 1.73 -6.69
N PRO A 87 -10.15 2.07 -5.79
CA PRO A 87 -10.75 1.09 -4.89
C PRO A 87 -11.50 0.02 -5.68
N GLY A 88 -11.47 -1.22 -5.20
CA GLY A 88 -12.13 -2.35 -5.84
C GLY A 88 -11.70 -3.68 -5.25
N GLY A 89 -12.07 -4.77 -5.91
CA GLY A 89 -11.71 -6.13 -5.54
C GLY A 89 -10.35 -6.58 -6.08
N PRO A 90 -10.11 -7.90 -6.13
CA PRO A 90 -8.83 -8.47 -6.58
C PRO A 90 -8.41 -8.07 -8.01
N GLU A 91 -9.36 -7.68 -8.85
CA GLU A 91 -9.11 -7.23 -10.23
C GLU A 91 -8.32 -5.92 -10.34
N VAL A 92 -8.32 -5.11 -9.27
CA VAL A 92 -7.53 -3.87 -9.15
C VAL A 92 -6.37 -3.99 -8.16
N ALA A 93 -6.13 -5.19 -7.64
CA ALA A 93 -4.99 -5.41 -6.76
C ALA A 93 -3.69 -5.04 -7.47
N HIS A 94 -2.74 -4.50 -6.71
CA HIS A 94 -1.51 -3.97 -7.28
C HIS A 94 -0.28 -4.20 -6.39
N GLN A 95 0.88 -4.14 -7.03
CA GLN A 95 2.19 -4.22 -6.37
C GLN A 95 3.24 -3.58 -7.27
N ILE A 96 4.06 -2.71 -6.71
CA ILE A 96 5.25 -2.17 -7.39
C ILE A 96 6.46 -3.06 -7.05
N ILE A 97 7.17 -3.47 -8.09
CA ILE A 97 8.35 -4.34 -8.01
C ILE A 97 9.52 -3.61 -8.66
N ASN A 98 10.60 -3.43 -7.94
CA ASN A 98 11.82 -2.92 -8.54
C ASN A 98 12.54 -4.06 -9.28
N THR A 99 12.25 -4.23 -10.55
CA THR A 99 12.92 -5.20 -11.44
C THR A 99 14.17 -4.63 -12.11
N GLY A 100 14.45 -3.35 -11.89
CA GLY A 100 15.63 -2.66 -12.38
C GLY A 100 16.91 -2.99 -11.62
N THR A 101 18.00 -2.35 -12.02
CA THR A 101 19.33 -2.54 -11.41
C THR A 101 19.74 -1.42 -10.47
N THR A 102 18.93 -0.35 -10.40
CA THR A 102 19.15 0.81 -9.55
C THR A 102 18.03 0.94 -8.53
N THR A 103 18.27 1.70 -7.49
CA THR A 103 17.23 2.05 -6.50
C THR A 103 16.07 2.79 -7.19
N MET A 104 14.86 2.37 -6.91
CA MET A 104 13.63 3.06 -7.31
C MET A 104 13.18 4.00 -6.19
N ARG A 105 12.72 5.20 -6.55
CA ARG A 105 12.07 6.14 -5.65
C ARG A 105 10.71 6.53 -6.23
N TYR A 106 9.69 6.51 -5.40
CA TYR A 106 8.36 6.96 -5.83
C TYR A 106 7.61 7.64 -4.69
N LEU A 107 6.74 8.56 -5.07
CA LEU A 107 5.78 9.17 -4.17
C LEU A 107 4.50 8.34 -4.21
N ALA A 108 4.06 7.87 -3.05
CA ALA A 108 2.78 7.20 -2.88
C ALA A 108 1.78 8.17 -2.26
N LEU A 109 0.60 8.26 -2.85
CA LEU A 109 -0.52 9.05 -2.39
C LEU A 109 -1.70 8.13 -2.17
N SER A 110 -2.48 8.39 -1.12
CA SER A 110 -3.76 7.72 -0.91
C SER A 110 -4.81 8.69 -0.38
N THR A 111 -6.05 8.43 -0.68
CA THR A 111 -7.14 8.99 0.12
C THR A 111 -7.10 8.37 1.51
N LEU A 112 -7.63 9.07 2.50
CA LEU A 112 -7.68 8.57 3.87
C LEU A 112 -9.13 8.38 4.29
N VAL A 113 -9.50 7.14 4.62
CA VAL A 113 -10.83 6.77 5.10
C VAL A 113 -10.77 6.23 6.53
N ASP A 114 -11.86 6.41 7.28
CA ASP A 114 -11.94 5.94 8.66
C ASP A 114 -12.22 4.43 8.76
N VAL A 115 -12.79 3.86 7.72
CA VAL A 115 -13.06 2.41 7.62
C VAL A 115 -12.50 1.90 6.31
N GLU A 116 -11.62 0.90 6.38
CA GLU A 116 -10.96 0.31 5.23
C GLU A 116 -10.93 -1.21 5.34
N ALA A 117 -11.10 -1.86 4.21
CA ALA A 117 -10.80 -3.28 4.02
C ALA A 117 -9.76 -3.43 2.91
N CYS A 118 -8.68 -4.14 3.20
CA CYS A 118 -7.62 -4.46 2.26
C CYS A 118 -7.58 -5.96 2.04
N GLU A 119 -7.59 -6.41 0.79
CA GLU A 119 -7.38 -7.81 0.48
C GLU A 119 -5.96 -8.07 -0.01
N TYR A 120 -5.47 -9.28 0.25
CA TYR A 120 -4.17 -9.78 -0.18
C TYR A 120 -4.39 -11.08 -0.97
N PRO A 121 -4.67 -11.00 -2.28
CA PRO A 121 -5.13 -12.14 -3.06
C PRO A 121 -4.17 -13.34 -3.02
N ASP A 122 -2.86 -13.11 -3.15
CA ASP A 122 -1.86 -14.19 -3.16
C ASP A 122 -1.82 -14.99 -1.85
N SER A 123 -2.13 -14.37 -0.72
CA SER A 123 -2.09 -15.01 0.59
C SER A 123 -3.46 -15.21 1.22
N GLN A 124 -4.53 -14.85 0.48
CA GLN A 124 -5.92 -14.99 0.92
C GLN A 124 -6.16 -14.42 2.33
N LYS A 125 -5.66 -13.21 2.55
CA LYS A 125 -5.84 -12.47 3.80
C LYS A 125 -6.70 -11.25 3.57
N VAL A 126 -7.38 -10.82 4.63
CA VAL A 126 -8.12 -9.56 4.69
C VAL A 126 -7.69 -8.78 5.92
N LEU A 127 -7.34 -7.53 5.73
CA LEU A 127 -7.16 -6.56 6.80
C LEU A 127 -8.40 -5.68 6.88
N VAL A 128 -8.96 -5.51 8.06
CA VAL A 128 -10.01 -4.54 8.34
C VAL A 128 -9.52 -3.56 9.39
N VAL A 129 -9.71 -2.29 9.11
CA VAL A 129 -9.42 -1.21 10.06
C VAL A 129 -10.64 -0.28 10.21
N ALA A 130 -10.86 0.24 11.43
CA ALA A 130 -11.88 1.25 11.67
C ALA A 130 -11.43 2.23 12.76
N GLY A 131 -11.81 3.49 12.59
CA GLY A 131 -11.44 4.63 13.42
C GLY A 131 -10.44 5.56 12.73
N PRO A 132 -10.27 6.78 13.24
CA PRO A 132 -9.41 7.78 12.63
C PRO A 132 -7.94 7.35 12.58
N ARG A 133 -7.22 7.82 11.56
CA ARG A 133 -5.79 7.55 11.42
C ARG A 133 -5.03 7.98 12.69
N GLY A 134 -4.12 7.11 13.16
CA GLY A 134 -3.38 7.33 14.41
C GLY A 134 -4.11 6.91 15.69
N ALA A 135 -5.44 6.60 15.60
CA ALA A 135 -6.27 6.14 16.71
C ALA A 135 -7.25 5.04 16.27
N ARG A 136 -6.80 4.09 15.46
CA ARG A 136 -7.62 2.96 14.97
C ARG A 136 -8.12 2.12 16.13
N GLY A 137 -9.46 2.13 16.37
CA GLY A 137 -10.11 1.31 17.40
C GLY A 137 -10.19 -0.16 17.01
N LEU A 138 -10.26 -0.46 15.71
CA LEU A 138 -10.23 -1.80 15.16
C LEU A 138 -9.07 -1.93 14.18
N ARG A 139 -8.26 -2.99 14.32
CA ARG A 139 -7.32 -3.45 13.32
C ARG A 139 -7.19 -4.96 13.43
N LYS A 140 -7.78 -5.67 12.47
CA LYS A 140 -7.80 -7.13 12.43
C LYS A 140 -7.34 -7.63 11.07
N MET A 141 -6.51 -8.66 11.07
CA MET A 141 -6.12 -9.40 9.87
C MET A 141 -6.49 -10.87 10.07
N PHE A 142 -7.16 -11.45 9.08
CA PHE A 142 -7.64 -12.83 9.13
C PHE A 142 -7.54 -13.48 7.76
N ARG A 143 -7.73 -14.80 7.69
CA ARG A 143 -7.84 -15.53 6.44
C ARG A 143 -9.23 -15.30 5.83
N ALA A 144 -9.32 -15.18 4.51
CA ALA A 144 -10.58 -14.96 3.82
C ALA A 144 -11.59 -16.11 4.06
N GLU A 145 -11.09 -17.34 4.23
CA GLU A 145 -11.92 -18.51 4.54
C GLU A 145 -12.44 -18.54 5.99
N SER A 146 -11.96 -17.67 6.87
CA SER A 146 -12.37 -17.62 8.28
C SER A 146 -13.71 -16.88 8.47
N THR A 147 -14.67 -17.15 7.59
CA THR A 147 -16.04 -16.63 7.70
C THR A 147 -16.85 -17.48 8.67
N VAL A 148 -17.75 -16.85 9.41
CA VAL A 148 -18.67 -17.50 10.33
C VAL A 148 -20.11 -17.11 10.01
N ASP A 149 -21.07 -17.94 10.41
CA ASP A 149 -22.49 -17.58 10.32
C ASP A 149 -22.79 -16.40 11.26
N TYR A 150 -23.78 -15.58 10.89
CA TYR A 150 -24.16 -14.39 11.67
C TYR A 150 -24.54 -14.74 13.10
N TYR A 151 -25.14 -15.92 13.33
CA TYR A 151 -25.58 -16.37 14.66
C TYR A 151 -24.60 -17.34 15.34
N ASP A 152 -23.39 -17.55 14.74
CA ASP A 152 -22.40 -18.45 15.34
C ASP A 152 -22.02 -18.00 16.75
N ARG A 153 -22.30 -18.86 17.74
CA ARG A 153 -22.04 -18.65 19.18
C ARG A 153 -22.80 -17.46 19.80
N GLU A 154 -23.83 -16.94 19.15
CA GLU A 154 -24.74 -15.99 19.79
C GLU A 154 -25.67 -16.75 20.74
N LEU A 155 -25.63 -16.39 22.02
CA LEU A 155 -26.50 -16.95 23.05
C LEU A 155 -27.72 -16.08 23.19
N LEU A 156 -28.91 -16.68 23.16
CA LEU A 156 -30.19 -16.03 23.50
C LEU A 156 -30.36 -15.94 25.01
#